data_69cc0f4aabb059fa65b6c76a818d20df
#
_entry.id   69cc0f4aabb059fa65b6c76a818d20df
#
_cell.length_a   1.000
_cell.length_b   1.000
_cell.length_c   1.000
_cell.angle_alpha   90.00
_cell.angle_beta   90.00
_cell.angle_gamma   90.00
#
_symmetry.space_group_name_H-M   'P 1'
#
loop_
_entity.id
_entity.type
_entity.pdbx_description
1 polymer ?
#
loop_
_entity_poly.entity_id
_entity_poly.type
_entity_poly.pdbx_seq_one_letter_code
_entity_poly.pdbx_strand_id
1 'polypeptide(L)'
;MGRIIAVANQKGGVGKTTTTINLSACLAEQGQKVLVIDVDPQGNTTSGLGIDKNNTENTVYELMLGEASIDDCIYKSVMDDLDVIPSNVNLAGAEIDLIDIDDREYILKKIVNSLKEKYDFILLDCPPSLSMLTVNAMTAANTVLVPIQCEYYALEGLSQLIRTINLVKQKLNPKLEIEGVVFTMYDARTNLSLQVVENVKANLKQTVYKTIIPRNIRLAEAPSHGLPINLYDSKSAGAESYRLLAEEVIHRGEDEWQ
;
A
#
# COMPACT_ATOMS: atom_id res chain seq x y z
N MET A 1 7.16 -17.79 2.19
CA MET A 1 5.79 -17.38 2.57
C MET A 1 5.68 -15.89 2.34
N GLY A 2 4.78 -15.46 1.45
CA GLY A 2 4.70 -14.06 1.03
C GLY A 2 4.44 -13.08 2.17
N ARG A 3 5.07 -11.93 2.11
CA ARG A 3 4.86 -10.81 3.04
C ARG A 3 3.67 -9.99 2.62
N ILE A 4 2.73 -9.77 3.53
CA ILE A 4 1.51 -9.00 3.29
C ILE A 4 1.66 -7.63 3.96
N ILE A 5 1.72 -6.57 3.16
CA ILE A 5 1.99 -5.20 3.62
C ILE A 5 0.78 -4.31 3.30
N ALA A 6 0.13 -3.76 4.32
CA ALA A 6 -0.88 -2.73 4.12
C ALA A 6 -0.20 -1.35 4.00
N VAL A 7 -0.49 -0.62 2.93
CA VAL A 7 0.00 0.77 2.75
C VAL A 7 -1.10 1.71 3.23
N ALA A 8 -0.94 2.27 4.41
CA ALA A 8 -2.02 2.98 5.08
C ALA A 8 -1.61 4.32 5.68
N ASN A 9 -2.48 5.30 5.58
CA ASN A 9 -2.47 6.56 6.33
C ASN A 9 -3.87 7.17 6.24
N GLN A 10 -4.37 7.73 7.34
CA GLN A 10 -5.68 8.37 7.42
C GLN A 10 -5.76 9.67 6.61
N LYS A 11 -4.61 10.34 6.43
CA LYS A 11 -4.53 11.57 5.64
C LYS A 11 -4.56 11.26 4.15
N GLY A 12 -5.43 11.95 3.42
CA GLY A 12 -5.43 11.95 1.96
C GLY A 12 -4.20 12.66 1.39
N GLY A 13 -3.75 12.24 0.18
CA GLY A 13 -2.69 12.93 -0.54
C GLY A 13 -1.28 12.72 -0.02
N VAL A 14 -1.03 11.80 0.92
CA VAL A 14 0.32 11.53 1.46
C VAL A 14 1.15 10.56 0.61
N GLY A 15 0.65 10.13 -0.54
CA GLY A 15 1.37 9.25 -1.46
C GLY A 15 1.18 7.75 -1.20
N LYS A 16 0.09 7.29 -0.56
CA LYS A 16 -0.21 5.85 -0.39
C LYS A 16 -0.22 5.11 -1.73
N THR A 17 -1.14 5.47 -2.60
CA THR A 17 -1.30 4.91 -3.94
C THR A 17 0.00 5.02 -4.77
N THR A 18 0.65 6.19 -4.75
CA THR A 18 1.94 6.37 -5.43
C THR A 18 3.00 5.41 -4.89
N THR A 19 3.04 5.20 -3.57
CA THR A 19 3.97 4.26 -2.95
C THR A 19 3.60 2.82 -3.30
N THR A 20 2.33 2.45 -3.25
CA THR A 20 1.88 1.10 -3.61
C THR A 20 2.26 0.75 -5.05
N ILE A 21 1.93 1.61 -6.02
CA ILE A 21 2.25 1.43 -7.44
C ILE A 21 3.76 1.27 -7.66
N ASN A 22 4.55 2.21 -7.15
CA ASN A 22 5.95 2.27 -7.50
C ASN A 22 6.82 1.31 -6.68
N LEU A 23 6.46 1.04 -5.42
CA LEU A 23 7.12 0.00 -4.63
C LEU A 23 6.86 -1.38 -5.22
N SER A 24 5.61 -1.72 -5.56
CA SER A 24 5.28 -3.01 -6.16
C SER A 24 6.01 -3.23 -7.48
N ALA A 25 6.05 -2.20 -8.34
CA ALA A 25 6.77 -2.24 -9.60
C ALA A 25 8.29 -2.42 -9.43
N CYS A 26 8.90 -1.73 -8.45
CA CYS A 26 10.33 -1.87 -8.18
C CYS A 26 10.67 -3.20 -7.48
N LEU A 27 9.76 -3.79 -6.68
CA LEU A 27 9.92 -5.16 -6.16
C LEU A 27 9.89 -6.18 -7.30
N ALA A 28 8.95 -6.05 -8.25
CA ALA A 28 8.88 -6.92 -9.43
C ALA A 28 10.12 -6.75 -10.34
N GLU A 29 10.59 -5.51 -10.55
CA GLU A 29 11.85 -5.23 -11.27
C GLU A 29 13.07 -5.95 -10.64
N GLN A 30 13.02 -6.20 -9.32
CA GLN A 30 14.05 -6.92 -8.57
C GLN A 30 13.78 -8.43 -8.45
N GLY A 31 12.89 -8.97 -9.29
CA GLY A 31 12.63 -10.40 -9.43
C GLY A 31 11.70 -10.99 -8.36
N GLN A 32 10.96 -10.17 -7.62
CA GLN A 32 9.96 -10.64 -6.68
C GLN A 32 8.61 -10.83 -7.38
N LYS A 33 7.88 -11.89 -7.03
CA LYS A 33 6.50 -12.08 -7.47
C LYS A 33 5.57 -11.26 -6.58
N VAL A 34 4.91 -10.26 -7.15
CA VAL A 34 4.13 -9.26 -6.41
C VAL A 34 2.67 -9.30 -6.80
N LEU A 35 1.79 -9.26 -5.80
CA LEU A 35 0.37 -8.99 -5.98
C LEU A 35 0.02 -7.66 -5.32
N VAL A 36 -0.68 -6.81 -6.04
CA VAL A 36 -1.32 -5.62 -5.47
C VAL A 36 -2.82 -5.86 -5.37
N ILE A 37 -3.40 -5.56 -4.23
CA ILE A 37 -4.85 -5.52 -4.04
C ILE A 37 -5.23 -4.06 -3.78
N ASP A 38 -5.98 -3.47 -4.70
CA ASP A 38 -6.49 -2.11 -4.55
C ASP A 38 -7.74 -2.16 -3.66
N VAL A 39 -7.66 -1.59 -2.46
CA VAL A 39 -8.74 -1.59 -1.46
C VAL A 39 -9.39 -0.20 -1.35
N ASP A 40 -9.02 0.72 -2.24
CA ASP A 40 -9.63 2.06 -2.33
C ASP A 40 -10.72 2.08 -3.42
N PRO A 41 -11.98 2.45 -3.10
CA PRO A 41 -13.05 2.61 -4.09
C PRO A 41 -12.73 3.58 -5.23
N GLN A 42 -11.73 4.44 -5.06
CA GLN A 42 -11.29 5.32 -6.14
C GLN A 42 -10.57 4.57 -7.27
N GLY A 43 -10.05 3.37 -7.03
CA GLY A 43 -9.38 2.55 -8.04
C GLY A 43 -8.17 3.23 -8.68
N ASN A 44 -7.43 4.03 -7.92
CA ASN A 44 -6.30 4.80 -8.46
C ASN A 44 -5.06 3.93 -8.66
N THR A 45 -4.83 2.95 -7.80
CA THR A 45 -3.78 1.94 -7.98
C THR A 45 -4.07 1.07 -9.20
N THR A 46 -5.33 0.67 -9.37
CA THR A 46 -5.83 -0.07 -10.55
C THR A 46 -5.46 0.65 -11.84
N SER A 47 -5.88 1.91 -11.98
CA SER A 47 -5.59 2.73 -13.17
C SER A 47 -4.10 3.00 -13.34
N GLY A 48 -3.37 3.26 -12.24
CA GLY A 48 -1.93 3.55 -12.26
C GLY A 48 -1.06 2.34 -12.65
N LEU A 49 -1.61 1.13 -12.59
CA LEU A 49 -0.98 -0.12 -13.07
C LEU A 49 -1.54 -0.59 -14.43
N GLY A 50 -2.22 0.31 -15.16
CA GLY A 50 -2.62 0.10 -16.55
C GLY A 50 -3.93 -0.67 -16.72
N ILE A 51 -4.71 -0.89 -15.67
CA ILE A 51 -5.99 -1.60 -15.75
C ILE A 51 -7.14 -0.58 -15.86
N ASP A 52 -8.02 -0.79 -16.84
CA ASP A 52 -9.22 0.05 -17.00
C ASP A 52 -10.29 -0.34 -15.99
N LYS A 53 -10.32 0.39 -14.87
CA LYS A 53 -11.27 0.16 -13.78
C LYS A 53 -12.75 0.31 -14.19
N ASN A 54 -13.05 0.98 -15.30
CA ASN A 54 -14.43 1.17 -15.77
C ASN A 54 -14.95 -0.02 -16.59
N ASN A 55 -14.04 -0.83 -17.14
CA ASN A 55 -14.34 -2.02 -17.94
C ASN A 55 -13.92 -3.32 -17.26
N THR A 56 -13.65 -3.29 -15.94
CA THR A 56 -13.28 -4.46 -15.15
C THR A 56 -14.51 -5.07 -14.51
N GLU A 57 -14.82 -6.33 -14.86
CA GLU A 57 -16.02 -7.03 -14.38
C GLU A 57 -15.86 -7.55 -12.94
N ASN A 58 -14.72 -8.20 -12.64
CA ASN A 58 -14.46 -8.81 -11.34
C ASN A 58 -13.36 -8.02 -10.61
N THR A 59 -13.70 -7.51 -9.44
CA THR A 59 -12.84 -6.68 -8.62
C THR A 59 -12.72 -7.23 -7.20
N VAL A 60 -11.98 -6.55 -6.35
CA VAL A 60 -11.93 -6.88 -4.91
C VAL A 60 -13.32 -6.83 -4.26
N TYR A 61 -14.26 -6.06 -4.82
CA TYR A 61 -15.64 -5.99 -4.31
C TYR A 61 -16.37 -7.32 -4.46
N GLU A 62 -16.49 -7.84 -5.69
CA GLU A 62 -17.14 -9.12 -5.97
C GLU A 62 -16.43 -10.27 -5.25
N LEU A 63 -15.10 -10.17 -5.13
CA LEU A 63 -14.30 -11.15 -4.39
C LEU A 63 -14.61 -11.13 -2.89
N MET A 64 -14.78 -9.95 -2.27
CA MET A 64 -15.12 -9.84 -0.85
C MET A 64 -16.55 -10.31 -0.54
N LEU A 65 -17.49 -10.18 -1.49
CA LEU A 65 -18.85 -10.69 -1.36
C LEU A 65 -18.95 -12.19 -1.66
N GLY A 66 -17.88 -12.81 -2.21
CA GLY A 66 -17.89 -14.22 -2.62
C GLY A 66 -18.66 -14.47 -3.93
N GLU A 67 -18.86 -13.43 -4.74
CA GLU A 67 -19.56 -13.46 -6.03
C GLU A 67 -18.63 -13.80 -7.20
N ALA A 68 -17.31 -13.68 -7.01
CA ALA A 68 -16.29 -14.04 -7.99
C ALA A 68 -15.20 -14.92 -7.39
N SER A 69 -14.57 -15.76 -8.21
CA SER A 69 -13.41 -16.53 -7.78
C SER A 69 -12.15 -15.65 -7.74
N ILE A 70 -11.15 -16.07 -6.96
CA ILE A 70 -9.86 -15.36 -6.87
C ILE A 70 -9.19 -15.27 -8.24
N ASP A 71 -9.20 -16.35 -9.00
CA ASP A 71 -8.54 -16.41 -10.31
C ASP A 71 -9.21 -15.51 -11.34
N ASP A 72 -10.52 -15.27 -11.22
CA ASP A 72 -11.26 -14.32 -12.07
C ASP A 72 -10.99 -12.85 -11.73
N CYS A 73 -10.48 -12.58 -10.53
CA CYS A 73 -10.17 -11.24 -10.04
C CYS A 73 -8.69 -10.84 -10.21
N ILE A 74 -7.80 -11.76 -10.64
CA ILE A 74 -6.39 -11.47 -10.83
C ILE A 74 -6.13 -11.03 -12.26
N TYR A 75 -5.67 -9.80 -12.41
CA TYR A 75 -5.31 -9.19 -13.69
C TYR A 75 -3.81 -9.01 -13.81
N LYS A 76 -3.27 -9.19 -15.01
CA LYS A 76 -1.89 -8.85 -15.31
C LYS A 76 -1.73 -7.35 -15.41
N SER A 77 -0.70 -6.80 -14.79
CA SER A 77 -0.34 -5.39 -14.94
C SER A 77 0.47 -5.15 -16.21
N VAL A 78 0.99 -3.94 -16.34
CA VAL A 78 1.93 -3.53 -17.41
C VAL A 78 3.33 -4.10 -17.23
N MET A 79 3.59 -4.87 -16.18
CA MET A 79 4.88 -5.49 -15.87
C MET A 79 4.75 -6.98 -15.63
N ASP A 80 5.79 -7.73 -16.01
CA ASP A 80 5.94 -9.12 -15.59
C ASP A 80 6.12 -9.21 -14.06
N ASP A 81 5.74 -10.35 -13.48
CA ASP A 81 5.80 -10.65 -12.04
C ASP A 81 5.02 -9.68 -11.13
N LEU A 82 4.15 -8.83 -11.70
CA LEU A 82 3.26 -7.93 -10.98
C LEU A 82 1.81 -8.15 -11.41
N ASP A 83 1.03 -8.75 -10.52
CA ASP A 83 -0.40 -8.97 -10.68
C ASP A 83 -1.22 -7.99 -9.84
N VAL A 84 -2.49 -7.76 -10.23
CA VAL A 84 -3.38 -6.82 -9.55
C VAL A 84 -4.76 -7.44 -9.36
N ILE A 85 -5.30 -7.35 -8.15
CA ILE A 85 -6.74 -7.44 -7.90
C ILE A 85 -7.27 -6.01 -7.89
N PRO A 86 -8.05 -5.63 -8.93
CA PRO A 86 -8.46 -4.25 -9.14
C PRO A 86 -9.58 -3.81 -8.22
N SER A 87 -9.81 -2.50 -8.15
CA SER A 87 -10.94 -1.85 -7.51
C SER A 87 -11.66 -0.90 -8.47
N ASN A 88 -12.93 -0.65 -8.15
CA ASN A 88 -13.72 0.39 -8.77
C ASN A 88 -14.70 1.01 -7.75
N VAL A 89 -15.52 1.94 -8.21
CA VAL A 89 -16.47 2.68 -7.36
C VAL A 89 -17.46 1.78 -6.60
N ASN A 90 -17.75 0.57 -7.10
CA ASN A 90 -18.68 -0.37 -6.44
C ASN A 90 -18.19 -0.79 -5.07
N LEU A 91 -16.86 -0.83 -4.86
CA LEU A 91 -16.29 -1.18 -3.56
C LEU A 91 -16.77 -0.26 -2.41
N ALA A 92 -17.25 0.96 -2.71
CA ALA A 92 -17.87 1.80 -1.70
C ALA A 92 -19.14 1.16 -1.08
N GLY A 93 -19.82 0.29 -1.83
CA GLY A 93 -20.96 -0.49 -1.34
C GLY A 93 -20.59 -1.54 -0.30
N ALA A 94 -19.37 -2.04 -0.32
CA ALA A 94 -18.92 -3.10 0.59
C ALA A 94 -19.09 -2.74 2.08
N GLU A 95 -19.00 -1.46 2.44
CA GLU A 95 -19.21 -1.03 3.83
C GLU A 95 -20.64 -1.28 4.32
N ILE A 96 -21.61 -1.32 3.40
CA ILE A 96 -23.02 -1.62 3.69
C ILE A 96 -23.27 -3.11 3.56
N ASP A 97 -22.82 -3.71 2.46
CA ASP A 97 -23.14 -5.10 2.10
C ASP A 97 -22.46 -6.13 3.03
N LEU A 98 -21.35 -5.73 3.66
CA LEU A 98 -20.67 -6.57 4.65
C LEU A 98 -21.23 -6.45 6.06
N ILE A 99 -22.20 -5.56 6.35
CA ILE A 99 -22.67 -5.29 7.73
C ILE A 99 -23.19 -6.57 8.40
N ASP A 100 -23.96 -7.37 7.66
CA ASP A 100 -24.62 -8.56 8.18
C ASP A 100 -23.80 -9.85 8.00
N ILE A 101 -22.55 -9.73 7.53
CA ILE A 101 -21.67 -10.89 7.36
C ILE A 101 -20.89 -11.14 8.65
N ASP A 102 -20.97 -12.37 9.14
CA ASP A 102 -20.18 -12.81 10.30
C ASP A 102 -18.67 -12.77 9.97
N ASP A 103 -17.87 -12.33 10.95
CA ASP A 103 -16.41 -12.21 10.80
C ASP A 103 -15.98 -11.30 9.63
N ARG A 104 -16.77 -10.29 9.31
CA ARG A 104 -16.55 -9.36 8.18
C ARG A 104 -15.17 -8.68 8.20
N GLU A 105 -14.56 -8.53 9.37
CA GLU A 105 -13.21 -7.95 9.52
C GLU A 105 -12.10 -8.91 9.02
N TYR A 106 -12.42 -10.18 8.78
CA TYR A 106 -11.49 -11.23 8.37
C TYR A 106 -11.64 -11.67 6.92
N ILE A 107 -12.54 -11.08 6.15
CA ILE A 107 -12.82 -11.50 4.77
C ILE A 107 -11.55 -11.41 3.91
N LEU A 108 -10.90 -10.24 3.88
CA LEU A 108 -9.69 -10.06 3.10
C LEU A 108 -8.54 -10.96 3.59
N LYS A 109 -8.47 -11.24 4.90
CA LYS A 109 -7.49 -12.18 5.46
C LYS A 109 -7.67 -13.60 4.93
N LYS A 110 -8.91 -14.07 4.78
CA LYS A 110 -9.19 -15.38 4.20
C LYS A 110 -8.72 -15.45 2.75
N ILE A 111 -8.96 -14.38 1.97
CA ILE A 111 -8.53 -14.24 0.58
C ILE A 111 -7.00 -14.29 0.47
N VAL A 112 -6.28 -13.39 1.13
CA VAL A 112 -4.81 -13.30 1.00
C VAL A 112 -4.09 -14.53 1.54
N ASN A 113 -4.65 -15.23 2.53
CA ASN A 113 -4.09 -16.46 3.05
C ASN A 113 -4.00 -17.58 1.99
N SER A 114 -4.90 -17.62 1.01
CA SER A 114 -4.86 -18.58 -0.09
C SER A 114 -3.83 -18.22 -1.17
N LEU A 115 -3.36 -16.96 -1.17
CA LEU A 115 -2.45 -16.41 -2.18
C LEU A 115 -0.99 -16.32 -1.72
N LYS A 116 -0.73 -16.31 -0.42
CA LYS A 116 0.60 -16.06 0.18
C LYS A 116 1.72 -17.02 -0.23
N GLU A 117 1.38 -18.18 -0.78
CA GLU A 117 2.38 -19.13 -1.31
C GLU A 117 2.68 -18.90 -2.79
N LYS A 118 1.84 -18.11 -3.49
CA LYS A 118 2.01 -17.80 -4.91
C LYS A 118 2.87 -16.55 -5.15
N TYR A 119 2.95 -15.64 -4.15
CA TYR A 119 3.62 -14.35 -4.24
C TYR A 119 4.62 -14.16 -3.11
N ASP A 120 5.72 -13.45 -3.40
CA ASP A 120 6.72 -13.04 -2.41
C ASP A 120 6.24 -11.84 -1.60
N PHE A 121 5.49 -10.94 -2.25
CA PHE A 121 4.87 -9.77 -1.63
C PHE A 121 3.42 -9.60 -2.06
N ILE A 122 2.56 -9.23 -1.10
CA ILE A 122 1.17 -8.79 -1.35
C ILE A 122 1.02 -7.40 -0.74
N LEU A 123 0.80 -6.38 -1.57
CA LEU A 123 0.58 -5.00 -1.13
C LEU A 123 -0.91 -4.68 -1.16
N LEU A 124 -1.42 -4.10 -0.07
CA LEU A 124 -2.82 -3.67 0.06
C LEU A 124 -2.86 -2.14 0.07
N ASP A 125 -3.37 -1.51 -1.00
CA ASP A 125 -3.56 -0.05 -1.05
C ASP A 125 -4.80 0.36 -0.30
N CYS A 126 -4.66 1.06 0.82
CA CYS A 126 -5.77 1.41 1.69
C CYS A 126 -6.36 2.79 1.37
N PRO A 127 -7.69 2.97 1.49
CA PRO A 127 -8.33 4.29 1.36
C PRO A 127 -7.87 5.25 2.47
N PRO A 128 -8.09 6.58 2.31
CA PRO A 128 -7.71 7.59 3.30
C PRO A 128 -8.69 7.69 4.47
N SER A 129 -9.30 6.59 4.86
CA SER A 129 -10.30 6.52 5.94
C SER A 129 -10.04 5.32 6.82
N LEU A 130 -10.52 5.39 8.07
CA LEU A 130 -10.57 4.21 8.97
C LEU A 130 -11.88 3.46 8.80
N SER A 131 -12.16 3.09 7.58
CA SER A 131 -13.34 2.34 7.21
C SER A 131 -13.17 0.82 7.46
N MET A 132 -14.23 0.06 7.25
CA MET A 132 -14.20 -1.39 7.27
C MET A 132 -13.17 -1.98 6.30
N LEU A 133 -12.96 -1.33 5.16
CA LEU A 133 -11.96 -1.72 4.16
C LEU A 133 -10.53 -1.64 4.73
N THR A 134 -10.18 -0.51 5.39
CA THR A 134 -8.88 -0.35 6.03
C THR A 134 -8.68 -1.34 7.19
N VAL A 135 -9.74 -1.62 7.96
CA VAL A 135 -9.70 -2.63 9.03
C VAL A 135 -9.43 -4.01 8.45
N ASN A 136 -10.12 -4.39 7.35
CA ASN A 136 -9.87 -5.65 6.65
C ASN A 136 -8.42 -5.76 6.16
N ALA A 137 -7.88 -4.70 5.54
CA ALA A 137 -6.50 -4.68 5.07
C ALA A 137 -5.50 -4.88 6.22
N MET A 138 -5.64 -4.15 7.33
CA MET A 138 -4.77 -4.29 8.50
C MET A 138 -4.95 -5.65 9.20
N THR A 139 -6.16 -6.22 9.22
CA THR A 139 -6.42 -7.55 9.79
C THR A 139 -5.75 -8.65 8.96
N ALA A 140 -5.67 -8.46 7.65
CA ALA A 140 -5.03 -9.38 6.71
C ALA A 140 -3.49 -9.26 6.68
N ALA A 141 -2.96 -8.06 6.93
CA ALA A 141 -1.54 -7.74 6.76
C ALA A 141 -0.64 -8.37 7.84
N ASN A 142 0.62 -8.62 7.49
CA ASN A 142 1.69 -8.86 8.46
C ASN A 142 2.14 -7.52 9.06
N THR A 143 2.31 -6.51 8.20
CA THR A 143 2.86 -5.21 8.58
C THR A 143 2.13 -4.05 7.89
N VAL A 144 2.30 -2.85 8.45
CA VAL A 144 1.77 -1.60 7.89
C VAL A 144 2.91 -0.67 7.48
N LEU A 145 3.04 -0.39 6.18
CA LEU A 145 3.90 0.65 5.64
C LEU A 145 3.17 1.99 5.71
N VAL A 146 3.81 3.00 6.28
CA VAL A 146 3.19 4.30 6.55
C VAL A 146 3.87 5.41 5.75
N PRO A 147 3.34 5.79 4.57
CA PRO A 147 3.79 6.98 3.86
C PRO A 147 3.38 8.25 4.60
N ILE A 148 4.33 9.17 4.79
CA ILE A 148 4.11 10.45 5.47
C ILE A 148 4.62 11.58 4.60
N GLN A 149 3.76 12.55 4.31
CA GLN A 149 4.19 13.79 3.68
C GLN A 149 4.92 14.68 4.70
N CYS A 150 6.02 15.33 4.27
CA CYS A 150 6.80 16.25 5.11
C CYS A 150 6.07 17.58 5.34
N GLU A 151 5.00 17.55 6.13
CA GLU A 151 4.14 18.69 6.48
C GLU A 151 4.00 18.86 7.99
N TYR A 152 3.57 20.06 8.41
CA TYR A 152 3.46 20.44 9.82
C TYR A 152 2.66 19.45 10.70
N TYR A 153 1.54 18.93 10.17
CA TYR A 153 0.66 18.00 10.92
C TYR A 153 1.06 16.52 10.78
N ALA A 154 2.25 16.22 10.27
CA ALA A 154 2.69 14.84 10.04
C ALA A 154 2.71 13.99 11.32
N LEU A 155 3.21 14.54 12.43
CA LEU A 155 3.30 13.83 13.72
C LEU A 155 1.93 13.53 14.35
N GLU A 156 0.99 14.46 14.24
CA GLU A 156 -0.35 14.27 14.78
C GLU A 156 -1.08 13.14 14.04
N GLY A 157 -1.09 13.19 12.70
CA GLY A 157 -1.70 12.15 11.87
C GLY A 157 -1.06 10.78 12.09
N LEU A 158 0.28 10.74 12.24
CA LEU A 158 1.00 9.50 12.52
C LEU A 158 0.63 8.93 13.89
N SER A 159 0.52 9.77 14.93
CA SER A 159 0.12 9.33 16.27
C SER A 159 -1.29 8.74 16.29
N GLN A 160 -2.22 9.32 15.53
CA GLN A 160 -3.58 8.78 15.38
C GLN A 160 -3.57 7.43 14.66
N LEU A 161 -2.80 7.29 13.59
CA LEU A 161 -2.67 6.03 12.86
C LEU A 161 -2.07 4.92 13.73
N ILE A 162 -1.01 5.22 14.51
CA ILE A 162 -0.39 4.26 15.42
C ILE A 162 -1.41 3.75 16.46
N ARG A 163 -2.25 4.63 17.00
CA ARG A 163 -3.34 4.20 17.91
C ARG A 163 -4.29 3.23 17.24
N THR A 164 -4.63 3.46 15.99
CA THR A 164 -5.49 2.57 15.21
C THR A 164 -4.83 1.22 14.95
N ILE A 165 -3.57 1.22 14.52
CA ILE A 165 -2.81 -0.02 14.31
C ILE A 165 -2.77 -0.83 15.61
N ASN A 166 -2.51 -0.18 16.75
CA ASN A 166 -2.51 -0.84 18.06
C ASN A 166 -3.89 -1.40 18.43
N LEU A 167 -4.98 -0.73 18.09
CA LEU A 167 -6.34 -1.22 18.31
C LEU A 167 -6.64 -2.47 17.48
N VAL A 168 -6.27 -2.46 16.20
CA VAL A 168 -6.40 -3.64 15.32
C VAL A 168 -5.51 -4.77 15.83
N LYS A 169 -4.28 -4.48 16.23
CA LYS A 169 -3.36 -5.46 16.82
C LYS A 169 -3.96 -6.13 18.06
N GLN A 170 -4.56 -5.37 18.96
CA GLN A 170 -5.14 -5.89 20.20
C GLN A 170 -6.39 -6.74 19.97
N LYS A 171 -7.23 -6.37 18.99
CA LYS A 171 -8.58 -6.96 18.84
C LYS A 171 -8.69 -7.98 17.72
N LEU A 172 -7.96 -7.78 16.60
CA LEU A 172 -8.20 -8.51 15.36
C LEU A 172 -6.95 -9.24 14.84
N ASN A 173 -5.76 -8.62 14.94
CA ASN A 173 -4.52 -9.20 14.40
C ASN A 173 -3.34 -9.01 15.35
N PRO A 174 -3.18 -9.90 16.36
CA PRO A 174 -2.10 -9.76 17.38
C PRO A 174 -0.67 -9.74 16.82
N LYS A 175 -0.49 -10.21 15.58
CA LYS A 175 0.82 -10.25 14.90
C LYS A 175 1.11 -9.02 14.04
N LEU A 176 0.17 -8.07 13.95
CA LEU A 176 0.35 -6.86 13.15
C LEU A 176 1.48 -6.01 13.72
N GLU A 177 2.44 -5.65 12.85
CA GLU A 177 3.55 -4.76 13.19
C GLU A 177 3.59 -3.55 12.25
N ILE A 178 4.36 -2.53 12.61
CA ILE A 178 4.63 -1.41 11.71
C ILE A 178 5.84 -1.80 10.85
N GLU A 179 5.64 -1.91 9.53
CA GLU A 179 6.70 -2.16 8.55
C GLU A 179 7.76 -1.07 8.59
N GLY A 180 7.27 0.14 8.57
CA GLY A 180 8.11 1.33 8.67
C GLY A 180 7.39 2.57 8.19
N VAL A 181 8.04 3.70 8.46
CA VAL A 181 7.61 5.03 7.99
C VAL A 181 8.47 5.44 6.81
N VAL A 182 7.86 5.83 5.70
CA VAL A 182 8.53 6.41 4.53
C VAL A 182 8.11 7.86 4.32
N PHE A 183 9.09 8.76 4.25
CA PHE A 183 8.81 10.17 3.95
C PHE A 183 8.59 10.35 2.45
N THR A 184 7.53 11.08 2.12
CA THR A 184 7.13 11.37 0.74
C THR A 184 7.11 12.88 0.48
N MET A 185 7.15 13.24 -0.80
CA MET A 185 7.08 14.64 -1.26
C MET A 185 8.09 15.56 -0.53
N TYR A 186 9.24 14.99 -0.19
CA TYR A 186 10.31 15.75 0.46
C TYR A 186 10.85 16.83 -0.48
N ASP A 187 10.94 18.03 0.04
CA ASP A 187 11.54 19.17 -0.66
C ASP A 187 12.76 19.66 0.13
N ALA A 188 13.96 19.33 -0.36
CA ALA A 188 15.24 19.70 0.27
C ALA A 188 15.47 21.23 0.36
N ARG A 189 14.71 22.03 -0.37
CA ARG A 189 14.80 23.51 -0.35
C ARG A 189 14.09 24.11 0.86
N THR A 190 13.30 23.33 1.60
CA THR A 190 12.49 23.82 2.71
C THR A 190 13.01 23.31 4.04
N ASN A 191 13.22 24.22 5.01
CA ASN A 191 13.56 23.85 6.39
C ASN A 191 12.46 23.01 7.06
N LEU A 192 11.20 23.21 6.64
CA LEU A 192 10.07 22.45 7.18
C LEU A 192 10.23 20.94 6.93
N SER A 193 10.59 20.53 5.71
CA SER A 193 10.80 19.13 5.39
C SER A 193 11.87 18.49 6.27
N LEU A 194 12.99 19.18 6.47
CA LEU A 194 14.07 18.69 7.34
C LEU A 194 13.61 18.56 8.78
N GLN A 195 12.96 19.60 9.34
CA GLN A 195 12.46 19.59 10.71
C GLN A 195 11.43 18.48 10.95
N VAL A 196 10.55 18.20 10.00
CA VAL A 196 9.57 17.10 10.10
C VAL A 196 10.29 15.76 10.16
N VAL A 197 11.27 15.52 9.28
CA VAL A 197 12.07 14.28 9.28
C VAL A 197 12.79 14.09 10.62
N GLU A 198 13.47 15.12 11.14
CA GLU A 198 14.17 15.07 12.41
C GLU A 198 13.22 14.82 13.58
N ASN A 199 12.09 15.52 13.63
CA ASN A 199 11.09 15.36 14.69
C ASN A 199 10.46 13.97 14.68
N VAL A 200 10.13 13.43 13.51
CA VAL A 200 9.58 12.07 13.40
C VAL A 200 10.62 11.05 13.87
N LYS A 201 11.87 11.14 13.41
CA LYS A 201 12.96 10.24 13.83
C LYS A 201 13.24 10.33 15.34
N ALA A 202 13.17 11.51 15.94
CA ALA A 202 13.44 11.70 17.38
C ALA A 202 12.30 11.16 18.27
N ASN A 203 11.03 11.20 17.80
CA ASN A 203 9.88 10.87 18.63
C ASN A 203 9.28 9.48 18.34
N LEU A 204 9.65 8.85 17.23
CA LEU A 204 9.18 7.53 16.88
C LEU A 204 10.19 6.46 17.32
N LYS A 205 9.66 5.46 18.05
CA LYS A 205 10.37 4.22 18.33
C LYS A 205 10.28 3.23 17.15
N GLN A 206 9.41 3.52 16.20
CA GLN A 206 9.17 2.69 15.02
C GLN A 206 10.30 2.88 14.01
N THR A 207 10.47 1.87 13.20
CA THR A 207 11.47 1.88 12.14
C THR A 207 11.11 2.94 11.08
N VAL A 208 12.06 3.83 10.80
CA VAL A 208 11.95 4.81 9.72
C VAL A 208 12.88 4.37 8.59
N TYR A 209 12.39 4.33 7.36
CA TYR A 209 13.20 4.02 6.20
C TYR A 209 14.29 5.07 6.00
N LYS A 210 15.46 4.64 5.53
CA LYS A 210 16.56 5.56 5.16
C LYS A 210 16.18 6.34 3.90
N THR A 211 15.53 5.65 2.98
CA THR A 211 15.04 6.20 1.72
C THR A 211 13.95 7.23 1.97
N ILE A 212 14.08 8.38 1.32
CA ILE A 212 13.12 9.48 1.31
C ILE A 212 12.67 9.70 -0.14
N ILE A 213 11.34 9.72 -0.37
CA ILE A 213 10.78 9.96 -1.70
C ILE A 213 10.68 11.47 -1.94
N PRO A 214 11.41 12.03 -2.92
CA PRO A 214 11.39 13.45 -3.20
C PRO A 214 10.08 13.90 -3.85
N ARG A 215 9.77 15.19 -3.75
CA ARG A 215 8.76 15.79 -4.61
C ARG A 215 9.24 15.73 -6.05
N ASN A 216 8.55 14.97 -6.89
CA ASN A 216 8.93 14.73 -8.27
C ASN A 216 7.67 14.76 -9.17
N ILE A 217 7.71 15.61 -10.20
CA ILE A 217 6.57 15.80 -11.11
C ILE A 217 6.30 14.53 -11.93
N ARG A 218 7.34 13.74 -12.25
CA ARG A 218 7.21 12.50 -13.02
C ARG A 218 6.37 11.44 -12.26
N LEU A 219 6.47 11.40 -10.92
CA LEU A 219 5.61 10.56 -10.08
C LEU A 219 4.13 10.96 -10.14
N ALA A 220 3.84 12.24 -10.40
CA ALA A 220 2.46 12.71 -10.55
C ALA A 220 1.92 12.49 -11.98
N GLU A 221 2.79 12.51 -12.99
CA GLU A 221 2.43 12.32 -14.39
C GLU A 221 2.23 10.83 -14.74
N ALA A 222 3.08 9.95 -14.26
CA ALA A 222 3.12 8.53 -14.60
C ALA A 222 1.75 7.81 -14.51
N PRO A 223 0.92 8.02 -13.45
CA PRO A 223 -0.39 7.38 -13.35
C PRO A 223 -1.37 7.78 -14.48
N SER A 224 -1.23 8.97 -15.06
CA SER A 224 -2.08 9.40 -16.20
C SER A 224 -1.80 8.61 -17.49
N HIS A 225 -0.67 7.90 -17.51
CA HIS A 225 -0.28 6.99 -18.60
C HIS A 225 -0.50 5.52 -18.24
N GLY A 226 -1.04 5.22 -17.04
CA GLY A 226 -1.20 3.85 -16.55
C GLY A 226 0.13 3.13 -16.33
N LEU A 227 1.20 3.86 -16.02
CA LEU A 227 2.55 3.32 -15.88
C LEU A 227 3.14 3.63 -14.49
N PRO A 228 3.85 2.67 -13.87
CA PRO A 228 4.71 2.96 -12.73
C PRO A 228 5.94 3.78 -13.19
N ILE A 229 6.58 4.46 -12.22
CA ILE A 229 7.66 5.41 -12.52
C ILE A 229 8.88 4.79 -13.22
N ASN A 230 9.22 3.55 -12.89
CA ASN A 230 10.35 2.83 -13.50
C ASN A 230 10.14 2.53 -14.98
N LEU A 231 8.89 2.42 -15.44
CA LEU A 231 8.53 2.31 -16.86
C LEU A 231 8.32 3.68 -17.51
N TYR A 232 7.77 4.65 -16.79
CA TYR A 232 7.48 5.98 -17.32
C TYR A 232 8.74 6.83 -17.50
N ASP A 233 9.58 6.90 -16.46
CA ASP A 233 10.87 7.63 -16.47
C ASP A 233 11.87 6.93 -15.53
N SER A 234 12.52 5.90 -16.06
CA SER A 234 13.40 4.99 -15.30
C SER A 234 14.63 5.67 -14.68
N LYS A 235 15.00 6.87 -15.18
CA LYS A 235 16.16 7.64 -14.70
C LYS A 235 15.77 8.79 -13.78
N SER A 236 14.49 8.98 -13.49
CA SER A 236 14.04 10.02 -12.59
C SER A 236 14.47 9.74 -11.13
N ALA A 237 14.64 10.81 -10.36
CA ALA A 237 14.91 10.68 -8.92
C ALA A 237 13.80 9.90 -8.19
N GLY A 238 12.55 9.95 -8.69
CA GLY A 238 11.44 9.17 -8.18
C GLY A 238 11.65 7.66 -8.39
N ALA A 239 12.07 7.24 -9.58
CA ALA A 239 12.35 5.84 -9.90
C ALA A 239 13.51 5.30 -9.04
N GLU A 240 14.60 6.04 -8.94
CA GLU A 240 15.76 5.68 -8.12
C GLU A 240 15.35 5.52 -6.64
N SER A 241 14.60 6.47 -6.09
CA SER A 241 14.17 6.40 -4.70
C SER A 241 13.27 5.19 -4.43
N TYR A 242 12.35 4.82 -5.34
CA TYR A 242 11.52 3.64 -5.14
C TYR A 242 12.29 2.32 -5.31
N ARG A 243 13.34 2.25 -6.14
CA ARG A 243 14.26 1.10 -6.19
C ARG A 243 14.99 0.91 -4.87
N LEU A 244 15.54 1.99 -4.31
CA LEU A 244 16.20 1.96 -3.01
C LEU A 244 15.22 1.56 -1.88
N LEU A 245 13.98 2.05 -1.92
CA LEU A 245 12.95 1.64 -0.96
C LEU A 245 12.63 0.14 -1.10
N ALA A 246 12.53 -0.38 -2.33
CA ALA A 246 12.30 -1.80 -2.57
C ALA A 246 13.44 -2.66 -2.03
N GLU A 247 14.69 -2.26 -2.23
CA GLU A 247 15.86 -2.91 -1.64
C GLU A 247 15.77 -2.93 -0.11
N GLU A 248 15.46 -1.80 0.53
CA GLU A 248 15.31 -1.76 1.99
C GLU A 248 14.17 -2.68 2.47
N VAL A 249 13.05 -2.75 1.74
CA VAL A 249 11.92 -3.64 2.07
C VAL A 249 12.31 -5.10 1.96
N ILE A 250 13.04 -5.50 0.92
CA ILE A 250 13.51 -6.88 0.75
C ILE A 250 14.43 -7.28 1.91
N HIS A 251 15.48 -6.49 2.19
CA HIS A 251 16.48 -6.82 3.21
C HIS A 251 15.92 -6.89 4.63
N ARG A 252 14.95 -6.05 4.98
CA ARG A 252 14.28 -6.14 6.30
C ARG A 252 13.61 -7.50 6.55
N GLY A 253 13.12 -8.14 5.50
CA GLY A 253 12.57 -9.48 5.62
C GLY A 253 13.63 -10.55 5.90
N GLU A 254 14.87 -10.32 5.52
CA GLU A 254 15.97 -11.26 5.74
C GLU A 254 16.50 -11.22 7.18
N ASP A 255 16.51 -10.03 7.81
CA ASP A 255 16.99 -9.84 9.18
C ASP A 255 16.03 -10.39 10.25
N GLU A 256 14.73 -10.52 9.96
CA GLU A 256 13.73 -11.05 10.90
C GLU A 256 13.68 -12.59 10.95
N TRP A 257 14.37 -13.29 10.05
CA TRP A 257 14.40 -14.76 9.95
C TRP A 257 15.74 -15.37 10.42
N GLN A 258 16.67 -14.56 10.92
CA GLN A 258 17.91 -15.00 11.59
C GLN A 258 17.80 -14.89 13.12
#